data_8c496759ea66c07c6a25891dcdd54e1c
#
_entry.id   8c496759ea66c07c6a25891dcdd54e1c
#
_cell.length_a   1.000
_cell.length_b   1.000
_cell.length_c   1.000
_cell.angle_alpha   90.00
_cell.angle_beta   90.00
_cell.angle_gamma   90.00
#
_symmetry.space_group_name_H-M   'P 1'
#
loop_
_entity.id
_entity.type
_entity.pdbx_description
1 polymer ?
#
loop_
_entity_poly.entity_id
_entity_poly.type
_entity_poly.pdbx_seq_one_letter_code
_entity_poly.pdbx_strand_id
1 'polypeptide(L)'
;MANAAAPDRNLSGYTELIQRNRNFRFLWLGQIVSLLGDWFNLIASASLVATLTQSGVAIGGLFVVRMLAPFLMSPIAGVVADRYNRKWVLIITDLARAVTLLGFLLVRRPEHVWLLYTLTAVQLGISGFFFPTRNAILPDIVSRRELGAANALSSVTWSVMLALGAALGGIVAGEWGVYPSFVIDSLTFMLSAVLIAQVAYDFEGAPADLDTSVGAAVREYVEGLRYLWGHKDFLVIGLHKGAYSLVVVGAFQVIQVTLAEQVFVIGQGGGTGLGLMYAAIGVGTGLGPIAARRYTGDRGSALRAAISVSYVVTAVGMVVVATLANFGTVLFGIFLRGVGTGIAWVFSTQLLLQLLPDSVRGRVFSTEFAMFTLMNATGAASIGWFMDAGTYSLDTLLWGMAVLTLLPGVLWLLWLSFGERIEEPPGEEALSAAPHPGQPAAPAGGREHLHQP
;
A
#
# COMPACT_ATOMS: atom_id res chain seq x y z
N MET A 1 -9.29 47.18 7.32
CA MET A 1 -10.25 46.33 6.61
C MET A 1 -9.78 44.89 6.82
N ALA A 2 -10.53 44.12 7.58
CA ALA A 2 -10.16 42.78 8.01
C ALA A 2 -10.14 41.84 6.82
N ASN A 3 -9.01 41.17 6.62
CA ASN A 3 -8.85 40.08 5.65
C ASN A 3 -9.59 38.88 6.22
N ALA A 4 -10.83 38.66 5.77
CA ALA A 4 -11.59 37.49 6.14
C ALA A 4 -10.86 36.26 5.57
N ALA A 5 -10.35 35.43 6.47
CA ALA A 5 -9.78 34.11 6.12
C ALA A 5 -10.78 33.38 5.25
N ALA A 6 -10.35 32.94 4.07
CA ALA A 6 -11.16 32.11 3.19
C ALA A 6 -11.54 30.85 3.96
N PRO A 7 -12.83 30.44 4.00
CA PRO A 7 -13.24 29.25 4.71
C PRO A 7 -12.54 28.03 4.09
N ASP A 8 -12.17 27.07 4.96
CA ASP A 8 -11.59 25.78 4.61
C ASP A 8 -12.39 25.09 3.49
N ARG A 9 -12.07 25.37 2.24
CA ARG A 9 -12.75 24.85 1.04
C ARG A 9 -12.61 23.32 0.90
N ASN A 10 -11.69 22.72 1.64
CA ASN A 10 -11.39 21.28 1.50
C ASN A 10 -12.34 20.38 2.30
N LEU A 11 -12.73 20.73 3.50
CA LEU A 11 -13.64 19.90 4.32
C LEU A 11 -15.09 19.96 3.81
N SER A 12 -15.55 21.08 3.29
CA SER A 12 -16.89 21.20 2.68
C SER A 12 -17.03 20.29 1.43
N GLY A 13 -15.96 20.10 0.65
CA GLY A 13 -15.96 19.25 -0.53
C GLY A 13 -16.14 17.74 -0.23
N TYR A 14 -15.56 17.25 0.85
CA TYR A 14 -15.68 15.82 1.25
C TYR A 14 -17.07 15.49 1.76
N THR A 15 -17.61 16.31 2.65
CA THR A 15 -18.97 16.12 3.18
C THR A 15 -20.02 16.31 2.10
N GLU A 16 -19.82 17.28 1.21
CA GLU A 16 -20.74 17.53 0.08
C GLU A 16 -20.77 16.34 -0.89
N LEU A 17 -19.60 15.77 -1.23
CA LEU A 17 -19.49 14.58 -2.07
C LEU A 17 -20.27 13.39 -1.47
N ILE A 18 -20.07 13.09 -0.18
CA ILE A 18 -20.75 11.98 0.49
C ILE A 18 -22.26 12.20 0.57
N GLN A 19 -22.71 13.43 0.82
CA GLN A 19 -24.13 13.74 1.00
C GLN A 19 -24.89 13.83 -0.33
N ARG A 20 -24.28 14.44 -1.36
CA ARG A 20 -24.98 14.73 -2.63
C ARG A 20 -24.79 13.66 -3.68
N ASN A 21 -23.63 13.00 -3.73
CA ASN A 21 -23.38 11.95 -4.73
C ASN A 21 -23.75 10.58 -4.18
N ARG A 22 -24.98 10.12 -4.54
CA ARG A 22 -25.50 8.82 -4.10
C ARG A 22 -24.65 7.66 -4.62
N ASN A 23 -24.18 7.70 -5.86
CA ASN A 23 -23.42 6.63 -6.47
C ASN A 23 -22.04 6.47 -5.79
N PHE A 24 -21.35 7.58 -5.58
CA PHE A 24 -20.09 7.57 -4.83
C PHE A 24 -20.27 7.03 -3.42
N ARG A 25 -21.32 7.47 -2.71
CA ARG A 25 -21.60 7.03 -1.34
C ARG A 25 -21.77 5.51 -1.25
N PHE A 26 -22.55 4.90 -2.14
CA PHE A 26 -22.76 3.46 -2.12
C PHE A 26 -21.49 2.69 -2.51
N LEU A 27 -20.73 3.14 -3.50
CA LEU A 27 -19.44 2.54 -3.85
C LEU A 27 -18.45 2.65 -2.70
N TRP A 28 -18.36 3.81 -2.07
CA TRP A 28 -17.45 4.06 -0.96
C TRP A 28 -17.81 3.26 0.31
N LEU A 29 -19.10 3.17 0.67
CA LEU A 29 -19.54 2.32 1.77
C LEU A 29 -19.28 0.85 1.49
N GLY A 30 -19.51 0.38 0.27
CA GLY A 30 -19.14 -0.97 -0.16
C GLY A 30 -17.65 -1.22 0.04
N GLN A 31 -16.78 -0.28 -0.36
CA GLN A 31 -15.34 -0.37 -0.14
C GLN A 31 -14.96 -0.46 1.35
N ILE A 32 -15.58 0.35 2.22
CA ILE A 32 -15.33 0.31 3.68
C ILE A 32 -15.62 -1.08 4.22
N VAL A 33 -16.80 -1.60 3.90
CA VAL A 33 -17.28 -2.90 4.41
C VAL A 33 -16.40 -4.04 3.88
N SER A 34 -16.06 -4.03 2.59
CA SER A 34 -15.18 -5.01 1.97
C SER A 34 -13.77 -4.99 2.58
N LEU A 35 -13.18 -3.80 2.77
CA LEU A 35 -11.87 -3.67 3.40
C LEU A 35 -11.85 -4.14 4.87
N LEU A 36 -12.94 -3.90 5.59
CA LEU A 36 -13.06 -4.41 6.96
C LEU A 36 -12.99 -5.95 6.99
N GLY A 37 -13.71 -6.60 6.09
CA GLY A 37 -13.68 -8.05 5.93
C GLY A 37 -12.30 -8.59 5.55
N ASP A 38 -11.61 -7.94 4.62
CA ASP A 38 -10.24 -8.33 4.22
C ASP A 38 -9.27 -8.39 5.42
N TRP A 39 -9.43 -7.50 6.42
CA TRP A 39 -8.63 -7.55 7.65
C TRP A 39 -9.03 -8.71 8.56
N PHE A 40 -10.32 -9.02 8.65
CA PHE A 40 -10.80 -10.19 9.40
C PHE A 40 -10.23 -11.48 8.81
N ASN A 41 -10.25 -11.62 7.48
CA ASN A 41 -9.64 -12.74 6.80
C ASN A 41 -8.13 -12.83 7.03
N LEU A 42 -7.41 -11.72 6.93
CA LEU A 42 -5.96 -11.71 7.14
C LEU A 42 -5.61 -12.28 8.52
N ILE A 43 -6.23 -11.70 9.57
CA ILE A 43 -5.95 -12.10 10.95
C ILE A 43 -6.35 -13.56 11.16
N ALA A 44 -7.57 -13.93 10.78
CA ALA A 44 -8.08 -15.28 10.96
C ALA A 44 -7.25 -16.34 10.20
N SER A 45 -6.86 -16.06 8.95
CA SER A 45 -6.04 -16.98 8.16
C SER A 45 -4.63 -17.14 8.72
N ALA A 46 -4.01 -16.04 9.17
CA ALA A 46 -2.68 -16.07 9.76
C ALA A 46 -2.68 -16.84 11.10
N SER A 47 -3.64 -16.55 11.99
CA SER A 47 -3.82 -17.28 13.24
C SER A 47 -4.14 -18.74 13.00
N LEU A 48 -5.01 -19.06 12.03
CA LEU A 48 -5.38 -20.45 11.74
C LEU A 48 -4.19 -21.28 11.27
N VAL A 49 -3.40 -20.78 10.31
CA VAL A 49 -2.23 -21.52 9.81
C VAL A 49 -1.18 -21.68 10.90
N ALA A 50 -0.93 -20.67 11.71
CA ALA A 50 0.04 -20.71 12.79
C ALA A 50 -0.39 -21.71 13.89
N THR A 51 -1.65 -21.68 14.33
CA THR A 51 -2.22 -22.60 15.33
C THR A 51 -2.19 -24.05 14.83
N LEU A 52 -2.51 -24.30 13.55
CA LEU A 52 -2.55 -25.65 13.00
C LEU A 52 -1.16 -26.24 12.77
N THR A 53 -0.17 -25.45 12.39
CA THR A 53 1.13 -25.96 11.92
C THR A 53 2.29 -25.67 12.84
N GLN A 54 2.23 -24.57 13.59
CA GLN A 54 3.34 -24.00 14.36
C GLN A 54 4.64 -23.88 13.54
N SER A 55 4.50 -23.67 12.23
CA SER A 55 5.59 -23.63 11.26
C SER A 55 5.74 -22.21 10.66
N GLY A 56 6.94 -21.67 10.72
CA GLY A 56 7.29 -20.42 10.08
C GLY A 56 7.19 -20.50 8.55
N VAL A 57 7.55 -21.64 7.96
CA VAL A 57 7.39 -21.90 6.52
C VAL A 57 5.93 -21.86 6.12
N ALA A 58 5.03 -22.43 6.93
CA ALA A 58 3.61 -22.41 6.62
C ALA A 58 3.04 -20.99 6.72
N ILE A 59 3.42 -20.21 7.74
CA ILE A 59 3.02 -18.81 7.85
C ILE A 59 3.60 -17.99 6.68
N GLY A 60 4.88 -18.18 6.37
CA GLY A 60 5.54 -17.54 5.22
C GLY A 60 4.85 -17.87 3.89
N GLY A 61 4.48 -19.15 3.69
CA GLY A 61 3.73 -19.60 2.53
C GLY A 61 2.39 -18.91 2.35
N LEU A 62 1.65 -18.66 3.44
CA LEU A 62 0.42 -17.88 3.41
C LEU A 62 0.69 -16.46 2.85
N PHE A 63 1.70 -15.76 3.36
CA PHE A 63 2.02 -14.41 2.88
C PHE A 63 2.56 -14.41 1.45
N VAL A 64 3.31 -15.43 1.03
CA VAL A 64 3.70 -15.61 -0.38
C VAL A 64 2.46 -15.69 -1.28
N VAL A 65 1.50 -16.54 -0.94
CA VAL A 65 0.25 -16.67 -1.70
C VAL A 65 -0.52 -15.36 -1.70
N ARG A 66 -0.61 -14.67 -0.56
CA ARG A 66 -1.28 -13.37 -0.44
C ARG A 66 -0.69 -12.29 -1.33
N MET A 67 0.60 -12.32 -1.57
CA MET A 67 1.28 -11.36 -2.44
C MET A 67 1.19 -11.77 -3.91
N LEU A 68 1.44 -13.02 -4.22
CA LEU A 68 1.54 -13.48 -5.60
C LEU A 68 0.18 -13.62 -6.30
N ALA A 69 -0.88 -14.04 -5.59
CA ALA A 69 -2.17 -14.29 -6.23
C ALA A 69 -2.77 -13.04 -6.90
N PRO A 70 -2.91 -11.86 -6.24
CA PRO A 70 -3.41 -10.66 -6.90
C PRO A 70 -2.42 -10.12 -7.95
N PHE A 71 -1.11 -10.28 -7.72
CA PHE A 71 -0.09 -9.87 -8.68
C PHE A 71 -0.21 -10.63 -10.00
N LEU A 72 -0.35 -11.96 -9.96
CA LEU A 72 -0.49 -12.79 -11.16
C LEU A 72 -1.79 -12.51 -11.92
N MET A 73 -2.84 -12.08 -11.21
CA MET A 73 -4.13 -11.74 -11.84
C MET A 73 -4.17 -10.31 -12.38
N SER A 74 -3.25 -9.43 -11.98
CA SER A 74 -3.31 -8.02 -12.33
C SER A 74 -3.35 -7.72 -13.84
N PRO A 75 -2.62 -8.43 -14.74
CA PRO A 75 -2.72 -8.17 -16.19
C PRO A 75 -4.10 -8.51 -16.77
N ILE A 76 -4.72 -9.57 -16.25
CA ILE A 76 -6.06 -10.00 -16.66
C ILE A 76 -7.12 -9.05 -16.09
N ALA A 77 -6.91 -8.59 -14.86
CA ALA A 77 -7.82 -7.69 -14.16
C ALA A 77 -7.99 -6.34 -14.86
N GLY A 78 -6.90 -5.77 -15.41
CA GLY A 78 -6.97 -4.56 -16.22
C GLY A 78 -7.86 -4.74 -17.46
N VAL A 79 -7.62 -5.82 -18.22
CA VAL A 79 -8.42 -6.16 -19.41
C VAL A 79 -9.91 -6.32 -19.07
N VAL A 80 -10.22 -6.97 -17.95
CA VAL A 80 -11.61 -7.18 -17.51
C VAL A 80 -12.25 -5.86 -17.11
N ALA A 81 -11.55 -4.99 -16.38
CA ALA A 81 -12.04 -3.67 -15.98
C ALA A 81 -12.38 -2.75 -17.18
N ASP A 82 -11.66 -2.93 -18.30
CA ASP A 82 -11.86 -2.13 -19.50
C ASP A 82 -12.97 -2.68 -20.40
N ARG A 83 -13.11 -4.01 -20.49
CA ARG A 83 -14.03 -4.66 -21.44
C ARG A 83 -15.44 -4.91 -20.93
N TYR A 84 -15.60 -5.12 -19.62
CA TYR A 84 -16.86 -5.54 -19.03
C TYR A 84 -17.49 -4.43 -18.19
N ASN A 85 -18.80 -4.54 -17.99
CA ASN A 85 -19.52 -3.61 -17.13
C ASN A 85 -18.95 -3.63 -15.71
N ARG A 86 -18.29 -2.54 -15.33
CA ARG A 86 -17.53 -2.38 -14.09
C ARG A 86 -18.34 -2.66 -12.84
N LYS A 87 -19.63 -2.26 -12.84
CA LYS A 87 -20.55 -2.53 -11.73
C LYS A 87 -20.75 -4.03 -11.52
N TRP A 88 -21.01 -4.77 -12.62
CA TRP A 88 -21.21 -6.21 -12.51
C TRP A 88 -19.92 -6.96 -12.16
N VAL A 89 -18.78 -6.51 -12.63
CA VAL A 89 -17.47 -7.08 -12.22
C VAL A 89 -17.30 -6.95 -10.72
N LEU A 90 -17.56 -5.77 -10.14
CA LEU A 90 -17.46 -5.55 -8.69
C LEU A 90 -18.42 -6.44 -7.89
N ILE A 91 -19.68 -6.57 -8.32
CA ILE A 91 -20.68 -7.41 -7.64
C ILE A 91 -20.29 -8.89 -7.71
N ILE A 92 -19.93 -9.37 -8.90
CA ILE A 92 -19.59 -10.79 -9.09
C ILE A 92 -18.32 -11.16 -8.30
N THR A 93 -17.32 -10.28 -8.29
CA THR A 93 -16.10 -10.52 -7.51
C THR A 93 -16.39 -10.56 -6.02
N ASP A 94 -17.21 -9.68 -5.47
CA ASP A 94 -17.57 -9.71 -4.05
C ASP A 94 -18.39 -10.97 -3.71
N LEU A 95 -19.37 -11.36 -4.52
CA LEU A 95 -20.13 -12.60 -4.29
C LEU A 95 -19.26 -13.86 -4.40
N ALA A 96 -18.34 -13.91 -5.36
CA ALA A 96 -17.42 -15.01 -5.50
C ALA A 96 -16.46 -15.12 -4.30
N ARG A 97 -15.99 -13.98 -3.78
CA ARG A 97 -15.16 -13.92 -2.56
C ARG A 97 -15.97 -14.38 -1.34
N ALA A 98 -17.22 -13.92 -1.21
CA ALA A 98 -18.12 -14.36 -0.12
C ALA A 98 -18.30 -15.90 -0.10
N VAL A 99 -18.50 -16.51 -1.25
CA VAL A 99 -18.61 -17.98 -1.37
C VAL A 99 -17.29 -18.68 -1.04
N THR A 100 -16.17 -18.15 -1.56
CA THR A 100 -14.83 -18.72 -1.30
C THR A 100 -14.52 -18.75 0.20
N LEU A 101 -14.92 -17.70 0.94
CA LEU A 101 -14.70 -17.60 2.38
C LEU A 101 -15.40 -18.67 3.18
N LEU A 102 -16.57 -19.15 2.74
CA LEU A 102 -17.23 -20.28 3.41
C LEU A 102 -16.42 -21.55 3.29
N GLY A 103 -15.57 -21.69 2.28
CA GLY A 103 -14.63 -22.81 2.14
C GLY A 103 -13.59 -22.89 3.27
N PHE A 104 -13.20 -21.75 3.86
CA PHE A 104 -12.26 -21.74 5.00
C PHE A 104 -12.80 -22.47 6.23
N LEU A 105 -14.11 -22.61 6.37
CA LEU A 105 -14.75 -23.36 7.45
C LEU A 105 -14.41 -24.88 7.40
N LEU A 106 -13.93 -25.37 6.27
CA LEU A 106 -13.49 -26.76 6.08
C LEU A 106 -12.06 -26.98 6.57
N VAL A 107 -11.27 -25.93 6.76
CA VAL A 107 -9.88 -26.00 7.22
C VAL A 107 -9.85 -26.20 8.73
N ARG A 108 -9.71 -27.44 9.21
CA ARG A 108 -9.79 -27.77 10.63
C ARG A 108 -8.61 -28.60 11.15
N ARG A 109 -7.71 -29.03 10.28
CA ARG A 109 -6.59 -29.91 10.59
C ARG A 109 -5.34 -29.48 9.83
N PRO A 110 -4.13 -29.80 10.31
CA PRO A 110 -2.88 -29.50 9.60
C PRO A 110 -2.86 -29.97 8.15
N GLU A 111 -3.46 -31.13 7.87
CA GLU A 111 -3.51 -31.69 6.51
C GLU A 111 -4.35 -30.83 5.55
N HIS A 112 -5.18 -29.91 6.06
CA HIS A 112 -6.00 -29.00 5.26
C HIS A 112 -5.29 -27.67 4.91
N VAL A 113 -4.02 -27.49 5.28
CA VAL A 113 -3.31 -26.23 5.02
C VAL A 113 -3.16 -25.93 3.53
N TRP A 114 -3.01 -26.96 2.70
CA TRP A 114 -3.04 -26.79 1.24
C TRP A 114 -4.36 -26.16 0.75
N LEU A 115 -5.49 -26.54 1.35
CA LEU A 115 -6.80 -25.96 1.04
C LEU A 115 -6.86 -24.49 1.46
N LEU A 116 -6.31 -24.15 2.64
CA LEU A 116 -6.22 -22.75 3.07
C LEU A 116 -5.45 -21.89 2.07
N TYR A 117 -4.30 -22.37 1.57
CA TYR A 117 -3.54 -21.67 0.54
C TYR A 117 -4.31 -21.53 -0.77
N THR A 118 -4.97 -22.59 -1.21
CA THR A 118 -5.78 -22.60 -2.42
C THR A 118 -6.93 -21.59 -2.31
N LEU A 119 -7.67 -21.63 -1.21
CA LEU A 119 -8.77 -20.67 -0.96
C LEU A 119 -8.26 -19.24 -0.86
N THR A 120 -7.10 -19.02 -0.22
CA THR A 120 -6.45 -17.70 -0.16
C THR A 120 -6.04 -17.22 -1.56
N ALA A 121 -5.46 -18.12 -2.38
CA ALA A 121 -5.09 -17.80 -3.76
C ALA A 121 -6.32 -17.44 -4.61
N VAL A 122 -7.40 -18.20 -4.50
CA VAL A 122 -8.66 -17.93 -5.21
C VAL A 122 -9.27 -16.59 -4.74
N GLN A 123 -9.43 -16.41 -3.43
CA GLN A 123 -10.04 -15.21 -2.85
C GLN A 123 -9.27 -13.94 -3.23
N LEU A 124 -7.94 -13.96 -3.10
CA LEU A 124 -7.11 -12.80 -3.41
C LEU A 124 -6.86 -12.63 -4.91
N GLY A 125 -6.84 -13.72 -5.68
CA GLY A 125 -6.85 -13.65 -7.14
C GLY A 125 -8.10 -12.94 -7.65
N ILE A 126 -9.28 -13.27 -7.12
CA ILE A 126 -10.54 -12.57 -7.42
C ILE A 126 -10.48 -11.10 -6.93
N SER A 127 -9.90 -10.84 -5.75
CA SER A 127 -9.69 -9.49 -5.22
C SER A 127 -8.86 -8.62 -6.17
N GLY A 128 -7.93 -9.23 -6.94
CA GLY A 128 -7.13 -8.54 -7.94
C GLY A 128 -7.94 -7.81 -9.01
N PHE A 129 -9.18 -8.24 -9.27
CA PHE A 129 -10.10 -7.57 -10.22
C PHE A 129 -10.84 -6.39 -9.58
N PHE A 130 -11.08 -6.43 -8.28
CA PHE A 130 -11.88 -5.41 -7.60
C PHE A 130 -11.23 -4.03 -7.65
N PHE A 131 -9.96 -3.92 -7.29
CA PHE A 131 -9.27 -2.64 -7.16
C PHE A 131 -9.13 -1.87 -8.48
N PRO A 132 -8.65 -2.48 -9.60
CA PRO A 132 -8.60 -1.79 -10.90
C PRO A 132 -10.01 -1.38 -11.38
N THR A 133 -10.99 -2.26 -11.27
CA THR A 133 -12.37 -2.01 -11.69
C THR A 133 -13.00 -0.86 -10.89
N ARG A 134 -12.77 -0.82 -9.58
CA ARG A 134 -13.23 0.25 -8.70
C ARG A 134 -12.59 1.60 -9.07
N ASN A 135 -11.30 1.61 -9.40
CA ASN A 135 -10.62 2.84 -9.84
C ASN A 135 -11.11 3.29 -11.22
N ALA A 136 -11.45 2.35 -12.09
CA ALA A 136 -11.98 2.64 -13.43
C ALA A 136 -13.42 3.21 -13.40
N ILE A 137 -14.29 2.72 -12.51
CA ILE A 137 -15.68 3.23 -12.39
C ILE A 137 -15.73 4.60 -11.72
N LEU A 138 -14.75 4.98 -10.92
CA LEU A 138 -14.80 6.20 -10.12
C LEU A 138 -14.96 7.48 -10.97
N PRO A 139 -14.19 7.70 -12.06
CA PRO A 139 -14.36 8.87 -12.92
C PRO A 139 -15.73 8.95 -13.62
N ASP A 140 -16.43 7.82 -13.77
CA ASP A 140 -17.72 7.77 -14.45
C ASP A 140 -18.86 8.19 -13.51
N ILE A 141 -18.69 8.07 -12.20
CA ILE A 141 -19.73 8.35 -11.20
C ILE A 141 -19.49 9.64 -10.41
N VAL A 142 -18.33 10.28 -10.56
CA VAL A 142 -18.03 11.58 -9.93
C VAL A 142 -17.63 12.61 -10.99
N SER A 143 -17.92 13.88 -10.72
CA SER A 143 -17.45 14.97 -11.59
C SER A 143 -15.93 15.13 -11.53
N ARG A 144 -15.33 15.76 -12.56
CA ARG A 144 -13.88 16.06 -12.57
C ARG A 144 -13.42 16.87 -11.34
N ARG A 145 -14.30 17.73 -10.79
CA ARG A 145 -14.01 18.53 -9.59
C ARG A 145 -14.02 17.69 -8.32
N GLU A 146 -14.83 16.64 -8.27
CA GLU A 146 -14.97 15.75 -7.12
C GLU A 146 -13.93 14.63 -7.11
N LEU A 147 -13.30 14.32 -8.25
CA LEU A 147 -12.39 13.18 -8.41
C LEU A 147 -11.21 13.23 -7.40
N GLY A 148 -10.65 14.42 -7.16
CA GLY A 148 -9.60 14.60 -6.16
C GLY A 148 -10.07 14.26 -4.75
N ALA A 149 -11.26 14.72 -4.35
CA ALA A 149 -11.85 14.43 -3.04
C ALA A 149 -12.19 12.94 -2.91
N ALA A 150 -12.72 12.31 -3.96
CA ALA A 150 -13.06 10.89 -3.99
C ALA A 150 -11.81 10.00 -3.81
N ASN A 151 -10.71 10.32 -4.48
CA ASN A 151 -9.44 9.60 -4.33
C ASN A 151 -8.82 9.81 -2.94
N ALA A 152 -8.87 11.02 -2.40
CA ALA A 152 -8.38 11.32 -1.06
C ALA A 152 -9.18 10.53 0.00
N LEU A 153 -10.53 10.53 -0.07
CA LEU A 153 -11.38 9.72 0.81
C LEU A 153 -11.04 8.24 0.75
N SER A 154 -10.79 7.72 -0.45
CA SER A 154 -10.42 6.31 -0.63
C SER A 154 -9.08 5.96 0.01
N SER A 155 -8.09 6.84 -0.12
CA SER A 155 -6.77 6.68 0.49
C SER A 155 -6.85 6.75 2.02
N VAL A 156 -7.60 7.70 2.56
CA VAL A 156 -7.84 7.82 4.00
C VAL A 156 -8.59 6.58 4.52
N THR A 157 -9.60 6.11 3.78
CA THR A 157 -10.33 4.90 4.13
C THR A 157 -9.40 3.70 4.24
N TRP A 158 -8.49 3.51 3.29
CA TRP A 158 -7.53 2.41 3.34
C TRP A 158 -6.65 2.48 4.60
N SER A 159 -6.12 3.66 4.94
CA SER A 159 -5.29 3.86 6.13
C SER A 159 -6.07 3.64 7.43
N VAL A 160 -7.32 4.11 7.49
CA VAL A 160 -8.20 3.91 8.65
C VAL A 160 -8.56 2.44 8.80
N MET A 161 -8.85 1.74 7.70
CA MET A 161 -9.17 0.31 7.75
C MET A 161 -7.95 -0.54 8.10
N LEU A 162 -6.74 -0.14 7.73
CA LEU A 162 -5.51 -0.80 8.22
C LEU A 162 -5.42 -0.76 9.76
N ALA A 163 -5.77 0.34 10.38
CA ALA A 163 -5.71 0.46 11.84
C ALA A 163 -6.94 -0.17 12.53
N LEU A 164 -8.14 0.31 12.19
CA LEU A 164 -9.38 -0.10 12.85
C LEU A 164 -9.85 -1.49 12.41
N GLY A 165 -9.74 -1.80 11.12
CA GLY A 165 -10.13 -3.11 10.58
C GLY A 165 -9.28 -4.24 11.17
N ALA A 166 -7.96 -4.03 11.27
CA ALA A 166 -7.07 -5.00 11.90
C ALA A 166 -7.36 -5.17 13.40
N ALA A 167 -7.60 -4.07 14.15
CA ALA A 167 -7.96 -4.15 15.55
C ALA A 167 -9.29 -4.92 15.76
N LEU A 168 -10.32 -4.58 14.99
CA LEU A 168 -11.63 -5.24 15.07
C LEU A 168 -11.55 -6.71 14.63
N GLY A 169 -10.82 -7.00 13.54
CA GLY A 169 -10.59 -8.36 13.09
C GLY A 169 -9.85 -9.20 14.11
N GLY A 170 -8.86 -8.61 14.78
CA GLY A 170 -8.12 -9.24 15.88
C GLY A 170 -8.99 -9.53 17.11
N ILE A 171 -9.83 -8.57 17.50
CA ILE A 171 -10.78 -8.78 18.61
C ILE A 171 -11.76 -9.90 18.26
N VAL A 172 -12.35 -9.88 17.07
CA VAL A 172 -13.28 -10.93 16.64
C VAL A 172 -12.59 -12.29 16.60
N ALA A 173 -11.42 -12.40 16.02
CA ALA A 173 -10.67 -13.65 15.96
C ALA A 173 -10.22 -14.13 17.34
N GLY A 174 -9.84 -13.21 18.23
CA GLY A 174 -9.36 -13.53 19.56
C GLY A 174 -10.47 -13.86 20.58
N GLU A 175 -11.65 -13.25 20.45
CA GLU A 175 -12.76 -13.49 21.40
C GLU A 175 -13.72 -14.58 20.91
N TRP A 176 -14.03 -14.58 19.61
CA TRP A 176 -15.01 -15.49 19.04
C TRP A 176 -14.36 -16.60 18.19
N GLY A 177 -13.07 -16.50 17.94
CA GLY A 177 -12.30 -17.45 17.15
C GLY A 177 -12.25 -17.12 15.65
N VAL A 178 -11.42 -17.88 14.93
CA VAL A 178 -11.13 -17.63 13.50
C VAL A 178 -12.32 -17.96 12.58
N TYR A 179 -13.14 -18.96 12.90
CA TYR A 179 -14.25 -19.37 12.03
C TYR A 179 -15.38 -18.34 11.96
N PRO A 180 -15.84 -17.73 13.06
CA PRO A 180 -16.75 -16.58 13.00
C PRO A 180 -16.19 -15.41 12.18
N SER A 181 -14.88 -15.17 12.22
CA SER A 181 -14.25 -14.12 11.42
C SER A 181 -14.44 -14.36 9.91
N PHE A 182 -14.32 -15.60 9.41
CA PHE A 182 -14.58 -15.92 8.02
C PHE A 182 -16.05 -15.77 7.63
N VAL A 183 -16.98 -16.11 8.54
CA VAL A 183 -18.41 -15.90 8.29
C VAL A 183 -18.73 -14.41 8.21
N ILE A 184 -18.23 -13.61 9.16
CA ILE A 184 -18.43 -12.16 9.16
C ILE A 184 -17.84 -11.55 7.89
N ASP A 185 -16.64 -11.95 7.49
CA ASP A 185 -16.03 -11.47 6.25
C ASP A 185 -16.88 -11.85 5.02
N SER A 186 -17.41 -13.08 4.94
CA SER A 186 -18.34 -13.45 3.88
C SER A 186 -19.57 -12.54 3.84
N LEU A 187 -20.15 -12.20 5.00
CA LEU A 187 -21.27 -11.28 5.10
C LEU A 187 -20.89 -9.85 4.70
N THR A 188 -19.67 -9.39 5.00
CA THR A 188 -19.21 -8.07 4.56
C THR A 188 -19.15 -7.96 3.04
N PHE A 189 -18.68 -9.01 2.33
CA PHE A 189 -18.68 -9.01 0.87
C PHE A 189 -20.09 -9.08 0.29
N MET A 190 -21.00 -9.83 0.89
CA MET A 190 -22.40 -9.83 0.48
C MET A 190 -23.03 -8.43 0.66
N LEU A 191 -22.79 -7.77 1.79
CA LEU A 191 -23.25 -6.41 2.04
C LEU A 191 -22.63 -5.41 1.06
N SER A 192 -21.34 -5.53 0.77
CA SER A 192 -20.64 -4.72 -0.26
C SER A 192 -21.31 -4.89 -1.62
N ALA A 193 -21.58 -6.11 -2.06
CA ALA A 193 -22.29 -6.40 -3.32
C ALA A 193 -23.68 -5.74 -3.37
N VAL A 194 -24.44 -5.80 -2.27
CA VAL A 194 -25.76 -5.14 -2.15
C VAL A 194 -25.65 -3.62 -2.23
N LEU A 195 -24.64 -3.03 -1.59
CA LEU A 195 -24.39 -1.58 -1.68
C LEU A 195 -24.00 -1.16 -3.11
N ILE A 196 -23.08 -1.89 -3.74
CA ILE A 196 -22.65 -1.62 -5.12
C ILE A 196 -23.80 -1.82 -6.12
N ALA A 197 -24.71 -2.75 -5.88
CA ALA A 197 -25.88 -2.96 -6.72
C ALA A 197 -26.79 -1.70 -6.80
N GLN A 198 -26.76 -0.84 -5.80
CA GLN A 198 -27.52 0.41 -5.77
C GLN A 198 -26.86 1.58 -6.54
N VAL A 199 -25.64 1.41 -7.03
CA VAL A 199 -24.97 2.40 -7.89
C VAL A 199 -25.68 2.42 -9.24
N ALA A 200 -26.19 3.57 -9.64
CA ALA A 200 -26.67 3.77 -11.00
C ALA A 200 -25.48 3.97 -11.93
N TYR A 201 -25.27 3.05 -12.84
CA TYR A 201 -24.12 3.03 -13.75
C TYR A 201 -24.51 2.44 -15.10
N ASP A 202 -24.36 3.27 -16.13
CA ASP A 202 -24.52 2.86 -17.51
C ASP A 202 -23.14 2.69 -18.15
N PHE A 203 -22.91 1.51 -18.72
CA PHE A 203 -21.64 1.16 -19.35
C PHE A 203 -21.71 1.41 -20.84
N GLU A 204 -20.95 2.39 -21.33
CA GLU A 204 -20.90 2.74 -22.75
C GLU A 204 -19.98 1.85 -23.61
N GLY A 205 -19.34 0.84 -23.00
CA GLY A 205 -18.34 -0.02 -23.65
C GLY A 205 -16.93 0.54 -23.61
N ALA A 206 -15.96 -0.31 -23.97
CA ALA A 206 -14.56 0.11 -24.10
C ALA A 206 -14.38 0.88 -25.43
N PRO A 207 -13.53 1.93 -25.48
CA PRO A 207 -13.11 2.54 -26.75
C PRO A 207 -12.51 1.48 -27.67
N ALA A 208 -12.92 1.51 -28.95
CA ALA A 208 -12.55 0.47 -29.93
C ALA A 208 -11.04 0.40 -30.24
N ASP A 209 -10.28 1.46 -29.94
CA ASP A 209 -8.87 1.61 -30.31
C ASP A 209 -7.87 1.19 -29.23
N LEU A 210 -8.32 0.75 -28.05
CA LEU A 210 -7.42 0.32 -26.99
C LEU A 210 -7.03 -1.16 -27.18
N ASP A 211 -5.71 -1.42 -27.33
CA ASP A 211 -5.16 -2.78 -27.23
C ASP A 211 -5.22 -3.26 -25.76
N THR A 212 -6.36 -3.82 -25.38
CA THR A 212 -6.61 -4.38 -24.06
C THR A 212 -6.22 -5.86 -23.97
N SER A 213 -5.20 -6.29 -24.71
CA SER A 213 -4.71 -7.67 -24.62
C SER A 213 -3.79 -7.86 -23.40
N VAL A 214 -3.77 -9.06 -22.84
CA VAL A 214 -2.82 -9.44 -21.78
C VAL A 214 -1.37 -9.23 -22.27
N GLY A 215 -1.12 -9.48 -23.58
CA GLY A 215 0.17 -9.23 -24.20
C GLY A 215 0.57 -7.74 -24.17
N ALA A 216 -0.38 -6.82 -24.35
CA ALA A 216 -0.12 -5.38 -24.21
C ALA A 216 0.27 -5.03 -22.77
N ALA A 217 -0.45 -5.53 -21.77
CA ALA A 217 -0.13 -5.29 -20.37
C ALA A 217 1.26 -5.82 -19.97
N VAL A 218 1.63 -7.01 -20.44
CA VAL A 218 2.99 -7.57 -20.22
C VAL A 218 4.04 -6.73 -20.94
N ARG A 219 3.77 -6.27 -22.15
CA ARG A 219 4.70 -5.39 -22.90
C ARG A 219 4.93 -4.07 -22.19
N GLU A 220 3.86 -3.43 -21.69
CA GLU A 220 3.98 -2.18 -20.91
C GLU A 220 4.81 -2.38 -19.63
N TYR A 221 4.65 -3.51 -18.97
CA TYR A 221 5.46 -3.87 -17.81
C TYR A 221 6.95 -4.01 -18.17
N VAL A 222 7.26 -4.73 -19.27
CA VAL A 222 8.65 -4.89 -19.75
C VAL A 222 9.25 -3.55 -20.18
N GLU A 223 8.45 -2.68 -20.82
CA GLU A 223 8.88 -1.33 -21.18
C GLU A 223 9.17 -0.47 -19.94
N GLY A 224 8.34 -0.57 -18.89
CA GLY A 224 8.59 0.08 -17.60
C GLY A 224 9.90 -0.38 -16.96
N LEU A 225 10.15 -1.69 -16.96
CA LEU A 225 11.40 -2.26 -16.47
C LEU A 225 12.62 -1.78 -17.27
N ARG A 226 12.51 -1.76 -18.61
CA ARG A 226 13.56 -1.26 -19.49
C ARG A 226 13.83 0.23 -19.27
N TYR A 227 12.79 1.03 -19.08
CA TYR A 227 12.91 2.44 -18.77
C TYR A 227 13.68 2.68 -17.46
N LEU A 228 13.31 1.96 -16.40
CA LEU A 228 14.00 2.03 -15.10
C LEU A 228 15.46 1.61 -15.22
N TRP A 229 15.76 0.57 -16.01
CA TRP A 229 17.14 0.10 -16.21
C TRP A 229 18.03 1.13 -16.92
N GLY A 230 17.44 1.93 -17.79
CA GLY A 230 18.10 3.05 -18.49
C GLY A 230 18.29 4.30 -17.63
N HIS A 231 17.55 4.42 -16.50
CA HIS A 231 17.56 5.61 -15.65
C HIS A 231 17.87 5.19 -14.20
N LYS A 232 19.16 5.15 -13.88
CA LYS A 232 19.67 4.63 -12.59
C LYS A 232 19.05 5.28 -11.36
N ASP A 233 18.71 6.57 -11.43
CA ASP A 233 18.13 7.30 -10.32
C ASP A 233 16.71 6.82 -9.98
N PHE A 234 15.88 6.63 -11.00
CA PHE A 234 14.53 6.07 -10.80
C PHE A 234 14.59 4.61 -10.38
N LEU A 235 15.58 3.87 -10.89
CA LEU A 235 15.82 2.49 -10.49
C LEU A 235 16.16 2.42 -9.00
N VAL A 236 17.04 3.29 -8.48
CA VAL A 236 17.40 3.31 -7.05
C VAL A 236 16.19 3.67 -6.20
N ILE A 237 15.38 4.68 -6.60
CA ILE A 237 14.18 5.05 -5.87
C ILE A 237 13.13 3.91 -5.88
N GLY A 238 13.02 3.13 -6.96
CA GLY A 238 12.16 1.95 -7.01
C GLY A 238 12.73 0.76 -6.21
N LEU A 239 14.02 0.47 -6.37
CA LEU A 239 14.71 -0.64 -5.71
C LEU A 239 14.72 -0.50 -4.18
N HIS A 240 14.83 0.72 -3.66
CA HIS A 240 14.84 0.94 -2.22
C HIS A 240 13.57 0.42 -1.55
N LYS A 241 12.39 0.59 -2.18
CA LYS A 241 11.13 0.02 -1.68
C LYS A 241 11.14 -1.50 -1.72
N GLY A 242 11.70 -2.10 -2.76
CA GLY A 242 11.89 -3.55 -2.85
C GLY A 242 12.79 -4.07 -1.74
N ALA A 243 13.96 -3.47 -1.53
CA ALA A 243 14.89 -3.85 -0.46
C ALA A 243 14.26 -3.68 0.93
N TYR A 244 13.52 -2.60 1.13
CA TYR A 244 12.76 -2.35 2.34
C TYR A 244 11.67 -3.42 2.55
N SER A 245 10.97 -3.78 1.50
CA SER A 245 9.93 -4.82 1.53
C SER A 245 10.50 -6.19 1.92
N LEU A 246 11.64 -6.56 1.35
CA LEU A 246 12.32 -7.82 1.65
C LEU A 246 12.64 -7.97 3.14
N VAL A 247 13.32 -6.97 3.71
CA VAL A 247 13.87 -7.06 5.06
C VAL A 247 12.85 -6.70 6.13
N VAL A 248 12.08 -5.62 5.90
CA VAL A 248 11.26 -5.01 6.96
C VAL A 248 9.80 -5.46 6.89
N VAL A 249 9.20 -5.49 5.70
CA VAL A 249 7.76 -5.76 5.58
C VAL A 249 7.48 -7.25 5.51
N GLY A 250 8.01 -7.94 4.50
CA GLY A 250 7.70 -9.35 4.24
C GLY A 250 8.15 -10.29 5.36
N ALA A 251 9.39 -10.15 5.79
CA ALA A 251 9.92 -10.97 6.88
C ALA A 251 9.17 -10.71 8.20
N PHE A 252 8.90 -9.45 8.52
CA PHE A 252 8.24 -9.10 9.79
C PHE A 252 6.80 -9.60 9.89
N GLN A 253 6.07 -9.73 8.79
CA GLN A 253 4.70 -10.27 8.81
C GLN A 253 4.66 -11.68 9.41
N VAL A 254 5.63 -12.53 9.09
CA VAL A 254 5.72 -13.90 9.63
C VAL A 254 6.08 -13.86 11.11
N ILE A 255 7.11 -13.10 11.48
CA ILE A 255 7.53 -12.95 12.88
C ILE A 255 6.39 -12.38 13.73
N GLN A 256 5.65 -11.40 13.23
CA GLN A 256 4.55 -10.77 13.93
C GLN A 256 3.45 -11.79 14.30
N VAL A 257 3.13 -12.72 13.41
CA VAL A 257 2.20 -13.81 13.69
C VAL A 257 2.76 -14.71 14.80
N THR A 258 4.02 -15.08 14.71
CA THR A 258 4.69 -15.90 15.74
C THR A 258 4.74 -15.19 17.09
N LEU A 259 5.05 -13.88 17.12
CA LEU A 259 5.01 -13.09 18.34
C LEU A 259 3.63 -13.09 19.00
N ALA A 260 2.59 -12.96 18.20
CA ALA A 260 1.22 -12.95 18.70
C ALA A 260 0.76 -14.31 19.23
N GLU A 261 1.17 -15.42 18.60
CA GLU A 261 0.69 -16.75 18.93
C GLU A 261 1.55 -17.50 19.94
N GLN A 262 2.85 -17.19 20.02
CA GLN A 262 3.79 -17.97 20.84
C GLN A 262 4.41 -17.17 21.97
N VAL A 263 4.56 -15.84 21.84
CA VAL A 263 5.24 -15.01 22.83
C VAL A 263 4.26 -14.16 23.64
N PHE A 264 3.39 -13.43 22.97
CA PHE A 264 2.41 -12.52 23.58
C PHE A 264 0.98 -12.95 23.22
N VAL A 265 0.56 -14.10 23.73
CA VAL A 265 -0.75 -14.69 23.39
C VAL A 265 -1.87 -13.91 24.05
N ILE A 266 -2.58 -13.10 23.27
CA ILE A 266 -3.74 -12.33 23.71
C ILE A 266 -4.93 -12.71 22.84
N GLY A 267 -5.99 -13.21 23.48
CA GLY A 267 -7.13 -13.80 22.78
C GLY A 267 -6.85 -15.22 22.28
N GLN A 268 -7.87 -15.86 21.69
CA GLN A 268 -7.72 -17.20 21.13
C GLN A 268 -6.71 -17.19 19.98
N GLY A 269 -5.73 -18.11 20.01
CA GLY A 269 -4.68 -18.22 18.99
C GLY A 269 -3.94 -16.89 18.74
N GLY A 270 -3.79 -16.03 19.76
CA GLY A 270 -3.09 -14.75 19.62
C GLY A 270 -3.82 -13.70 18.75
N GLY A 271 -5.05 -13.95 18.32
CA GLY A 271 -5.77 -13.14 17.35
C GLY A 271 -5.89 -11.66 17.75
N THR A 272 -6.25 -11.38 19.03
CA THR A 272 -6.32 -10.01 19.55
C THR A 272 -4.95 -9.34 19.53
N GLY A 273 -3.89 -10.05 19.96
CA GLY A 273 -2.51 -9.55 19.93
C GLY A 273 -2.07 -9.18 18.51
N LEU A 274 -2.32 -10.05 17.55
CA LEU A 274 -1.99 -9.83 16.13
C LEU A 274 -2.73 -8.62 15.55
N GLY A 275 -4.01 -8.48 15.85
CA GLY A 275 -4.83 -7.33 15.43
C GLY A 275 -4.30 -6.01 15.97
N LEU A 276 -3.94 -5.96 17.27
CA LEU A 276 -3.35 -4.78 17.90
C LEU A 276 -1.98 -4.43 17.30
N MET A 277 -1.15 -5.42 16.95
CA MET A 277 0.12 -5.20 16.27
C MET A 277 -0.09 -4.57 14.88
N TYR A 278 -1.04 -5.06 14.09
CA TYR A 278 -1.39 -4.45 12.79
C TYR A 278 -2.01 -3.05 12.95
N ALA A 279 -2.82 -2.84 13.98
CA ALA A 279 -3.36 -1.52 14.29
C ALA A 279 -2.24 -0.52 14.61
N ALA A 280 -1.24 -0.92 15.40
CA ALA A 280 -0.08 -0.09 15.70
C ALA A 280 0.69 0.29 14.42
N ILE A 281 0.88 -0.65 13.47
CA ILE A 281 1.43 -0.35 12.14
C ILE A 281 0.57 0.70 11.42
N GLY A 282 -0.76 0.47 11.38
CA GLY A 282 -1.69 1.35 10.67
C GLY A 282 -1.65 2.79 11.20
N VAL A 283 -1.66 2.95 12.52
CA VAL A 283 -1.52 4.28 13.16
C VAL A 283 -0.18 4.91 12.83
N GLY A 284 0.91 4.14 12.91
CA GLY A 284 2.25 4.61 12.61
C GLY A 284 2.41 5.07 11.16
N THR A 285 1.96 4.24 10.20
CA THR A 285 2.04 4.54 8.76
C THR A 285 1.18 5.73 8.35
N GLY A 286 0.08 5.99 9.05
CA GLY A 286 -0.79 7.15 8.83
C GLY A 286 -0.20 8.44 9.43
N LEU A 287 0.20 8.41 10.69
CA LEU A 287 0.69 9.60 11.41
C LEU A 287 2.09 10.03 10.97
N GLY A 288 2.96 9.08 10.64
CA GLY A 288 4.35 9.35 10.28
C GLY A 288 4.51 10.39 9.16
N PRO A 289 3.96 10.14 7.96
CA PRO A 289 4.05 11.08 6.85
C PRO A 289 3.41 12.43 7.14
N ILE A 290 2.27 12.45 7.85
CA ILE A 290 1.56 13.69 8.22
C ILE A 290 2.44 14.56 9.11
N ALA A 291 3.06 13.95 10.13
CA ALA A 291 3.95 14.66 11.05
C ALA A 291 5.22 15.15 10.32
N ALA A 292 5.84 14.31 9.50
CA ALA A 292 7.06 14.62 8.78
C ALA A 292 6.84 15.73 7.73
N ARG A 293 5.69 15.76 7.05
CA ARG A 293 5.36 16.76 6.02
C ARG A 293 5.35 18.19 6.55
N ARG A 294 5.08 18.38 7.85
CA ARG A 294 5.14 19.71 8.47
C ARG A 294 6.55 20.33 8.38
N TYR A 295 7.58 19.50 8.30
CA TYR A 295 8.99 19.93 8.24
C TYR A 295 9.56 19.87 6.83
N THR A 296 9.12 18.91 6.01
CA THR A 296 9.66 18.71 4.66
C THR A 296 8.99 19.58 3.61
N GLY A 297 7.68 19.82 3.76
CA GLY A 297 6.85 20.31 2.66
C GLY A 297 6.95 19.34 1.46
N ASP A 298 7.02 19.92 0.26
CA ASP A 298 7.11 19.18 -1.01
C ASP A 298 8.52 19.30 -1.67
N ARG A 299 9.52 19.78 -0.93
CA ARG A 299 10.89 19.98 -1.44
C ARG A 299 11.60 18.64 -1.62
N GLY A 300 12.11 18.36 -2.82
CA GLY A 300 12.75 17.08 -3.17
C GLY A 300 13.94 16.74 -2.27
N SER A 301 14.80 17.72 -1.92
CA SER A 301 15.93 17.51 -1.01
C SER A 301 15.47 17.13 0.41
N ALA A 302 14.40 17.74 0.92
CA ALA A 302 13.84 17.44 2.22
C ALA A 302 13.14 16.06 2.23
N LEU A 303 12.47 15.67 1.14
CA LEU A 303 11.90 14.33 0.98
C LEU A 303 12.99 13.25 1.02
N ARG A 304 14.11 13.46 0.32
CA ARG A 304 15.27 12.54 0.34
C ARG A 304 15.86 12.41 1.74
N ALA A 305 16.03 13.50 2.46
CA ALA A 305 16.51 13.48 3.85
C ALA A 305 15.54 12.76 4.78
N ALA A 306 14.24 12.98 4.63
CA ALA A 306 13.23 12.31 5.44
C ALA A 306 13.15 10.80 5.17
N ILE A 307 13.40 10.34 3.94
CA ILE A 307 13.57 8.92 3.62
C ILE A 307 14.78 8.36 4.39
N SER A 308 15.91 9.07 4.46
CA SER A 308 17.06 8.65 5.27
C SER A 308 16.70 8.49 6.75
N VAL A 309 16.01 9.49 7.32
CA VAL A 309 15.56 9.46 8.73
C VAL A 309 14.57 8.30 8.97
N SER A 310 13.73 7.99 7.98
CA SER A 310 12.75 6.91 8.12
C SER A 310 13.37 5.54 8.36
N TYR A 311 14.54 5.27 7.78
CA TYR A 311 15.30 4.04 8.05
C TYR A 311 15.78 3.96 9.49
N VAL A 312 16.27 5.08 10.03
CA VAL A 312 16.71 5.16 11.44
C VAL A 312 15.53 4.93 12.37
N VAL A 313 14.40 5.59 12.12
CA VAL A 313 13.15 5.42 12.91
C VAL A 313 12.68 3.96 12.87
N THR A 314 12.72 3.34 11.69
CA THR A 314 12.34 1.93 11.53
C THR A 314 13.29 1.01 12.28
N ALA A 315 14.60 1.23 12.17
CA ALA A 315 15.60 0.42 12.88
C ALA A 315 15.47 0.55 14.40
N VAL A 316 15.25 1.77 14.92
CA VAL A 316 14.94 1.99 16.35
C VAL A 316 13.69 1.22 16.75
N GLY A 317 12.62 1.30 15.94
CA GLY A 317 11.40 0.50 16.18
C GLY A 317 11.70 -1.00 16.25
N MET A 318 12.52 -1.52 15.32
CA MET A 318 12.93 -2.93 15.31
C MET A 318 13.78 -3.32 16.52
N VAL A 319 14.71 -2.45 16.95
CA VAL A 319 15.49 -2.63 18.19
C VAL A 319 14.57 -2.74 19.40
N VAL A 320 13.57 -1.84 19.50
CA VAL A 320 12.58 -1.87 20.59
C VAL A 320 11.78 -3.17 20.56
N VAL A 321 11.35 -3.63 19.38
CA VAL A 321 10.68 -4.95 19.25
C VAL A 321 11.60 -6.08 19.69
N ALA A 322 12.88 -6.06 19.29
CA ALA A 322 13.85 -7.12 19.59
C ALA A 322 14.14 -7.28 21.08
N THR A 323 13.84 -6.28 21.90
CA THR A 323 13.97 -6.41 23.37
C THR A 323 12.98 -7.41 23.97
N LEU A 324 11.84 -7.67 23.32
CA LEU A 324 10.78 -8.55 23.80
C LEU A 324 10.35 -8.31 25.27
N ALA A 325 10.56 -7.09 25.78
CA ALA A 325 10.42 -6.77 27.20
C ALA A 325 8.99 -7.00 27.73
N ASN A 326 7.99 -6.51 27.00
CA ASN A 326 6.58 -6.73 27.26
C ASN A 326 5.76 -6.34 26.02
N PHE A 327 4.49 -6.72 25.97
CA PHE A 327 3.61 -6.47 24.84
C PHE A 327 3.49 -4.98 24.49
N GLY A 328 3.37 -4.10 25.49
CA GLY A 328 3.26 -2.64 25.27
C GLY A 328 4.53 -2.06 24.62
N THR A 329 5.72 -2.51 25.04
CA THR A 329 6.99 -2.12 24.45
C THR A 329 7.08 -2.60 23.00
N VAL A 330 6.67 -3.83 22.73
CA VAL A 330 6.64 -4.38 21.36
C VAL A 330 5.66 -3.60 20.49
N LEU A 331 4.45 -3.28 20.96
CA LEU A 331 3.50 -2.43 20.25
C LEU A 331 4.07 -1.05 19.92
N PHE A 332 4.79 -0.43 20.88
CA PHE A 332 5.44 0.85 20.64
C PHE A 332 6.55 0.74 19.59
N GLY A 333 7.36 -0.31 19.63
CA GLY A 333 8.36 -0.59 18.59
C GLY A 333 7.74 -0.79 17.20
N ILE A 334 6.63 -1.54 17.13
CA ILE A 334 5.86 -1.76 15.90
C ILE A 334 5.25 -0.43 15.39
N PHE A 335 4.76 0.41 16.28
CA PHE A 335 4.28 1.76 15.93
C PHE A 335 5.40 2.61 15.32
N LEU A 336 6.58 2.68 15.96
CA LEU A 336 7.73 3.42 15.44
C LEU A 336 8.18 2.88 14.07
N ARG A 337 8.24 1.55 13.95
CA ARG A 337 8.50 0.90 12.65
C ARG A 337 7.48 1.34 11.59
N GLY A 338 6.19 1.39 11.96
CA GLY A 338 5.11 1.89 11.11
C GLY A 338 5.32 3.34 10.68
N VAL A 339 5.72 4.23 11.60
CA VAL A 339 6.06 5.63 11.29
C VAL A 339 7.14 5.70 10.22
N GLY A 340 8.24 4.99 10.40
CA GLY A 340 9.34 4.96 9.42
C GLY A 340 8.89 4.40 8.06
N THR A 341 8.18 3.26 8.06
CA THR A 341 7.65 2.65 6.83
C THR A 341 6.71 3.59 6.07
N GLY A 342 5.82 4.27 6.78
CA GLY A 342 4.90 5.24 6.19
C GLY A 342 5.63 6.39 5.51
N ILE A 343 6.62 6.99 6.18
CA ILE A 343 7.44 8.07 5.64
C ILE A 343 8.18 7.60 4.38
N ALA A 344 8.88 6.46 4.45
CA ALA A 344 9.60 5.91 3.32
C ALA A 344 8.68 5.69 2.11
N TRP A 345 7.50 5.10 2.31
CA TRP A 345 6.54 4.81 1.26
C TRP A 345 5.98 6.07 0.62
N VAL A 346 5.43 6.99 1.42
CA VAL A 346 4.74 8.18 0.91
C VAL A 346 5.72 9.12 0.22
N PHE A 347 6.88 9.37 0.83
CA PHE A 347 7.82 10.35 0.30
C PHE A 347 8.59 9.85 -0.91
N SER A 348 8.90 8.55 -1.01
CA SER A 348 9.48 8.00 -2.23
C SER A 348 8.48 7.99 -3.40
N THR A 349 7.20 7.71 -3.13
CA THR A 349 6.14 7.83 -4.13
C THR A 349 6.01 9.28 -4.61
N GLN A 350 6.00 10.24 -3.68
CA GLN A 350 5.94 11.67 -4.01
C GLN A 350 7.16 12.12 -4.82
N LEU A 351 8.35 11.67 -4.44
CA LEU A 351 9.58 11.96 -5.17
C LEU A 351 9.53 11.43 -6.61
N LEU A 352 9.07 10.19 -6.81
CA LEU A 352 8.88 9.63 -8.15
C LEU A 352 7.84 10.41 -8.96
N LEU A 353 6.73 10.83 -8.35
CA LEU A 353 5.69 11.63 -9.00
C LEU A 353 6.22 12.98 -9.48
N GLN A 354 7.16 13.59 -8.75
CA GLN A 354 7.78 14.86 -9.11
C GLN A 354 8.80 14.72 -10.25
N LEU A 355 9.50 13.59 -10.30
CA LEU A 355 10.63 13.38 -11.22
C LEU A 355 10.22 12.69 -12.53
N LEU A 356 9.18 11.87 -12.53
CA LEU A 356 8.79 11.06 -13.68
C LEU A 356 7.89 11.83 -14.66
N PRO A 357 8.21 11.81 -15.96
CA PRO A 357 7.30 12.26 -17.01
C PRO A 357 5.97 11.49 -16.97
N ASP A 358 4.86 12.18 -17.26
CA ASP A 358 3.52 11.58 -17.23
C ASP A 358 3.38 10.34 -18.12
N SER A 359 4.06 10.34 -19.27
CA SER A 359 4.02 9.26 -20.28
C SER A 359 4.57 7.92 -19.81
N VAL A 360 5.43 7.89 -18.78
CA VAL A 360 6.05 6.65 -18.26
C VAL A 360 5.67 6.34 -16.83
N ARG A 361 4.95 7.26 -16.15
CA ARG A 361 4.63 7.19 -14.73
C ARG A 361 3.91 5.89 -14.36
N GLY A 362 2.87 5.52 -15.09
CA GLY A 362 2.11 4.28 -14.83
C GLY A 362 2.98 3.02 -14.93
N ARG A 363 3.85 2.94 -15.96
CA ARG A 363 4.74 1.79 -16.18
C ARG A 363 5.78 1.65 -15.06
N VAL A 364 6.34 2.77 -14.59
CA VAL A 364 7.32 2.78 -13.50
C VAL A 364 6.66 2.35 -12.19
N PHE A 365 5.47 2.87 -11.84
CA PHE A 365 4.77 2.47 -10.63
C PHE A 365 4.32 1.01 -10.65
N SER A 366 3.89 0.49 -11.80
CA SER A 366 3.56 -0.94 -11.94
C SER A 366 4.79 -1.82 -11.70
N THR A 367 5.94 -1.43 -12.25
CA THR A 367 7.21 -2.15 -12.05
C THR A 367 7.68 -2.07 -10.60
N GLU A 368 7.62 -0.89 -9.98
CA GLU A 368 7.95 -0.68 -8.57
C GLU A 368 7.07 -1.56 -7.66
N PHE A 369 5.77 -1.58 -7.91
CA PHE A 369 4.83 -2.40 -7.13
C PHE A 369 5.09 -3.90 -7.31
N ALA A 370 5.42 -4.35 -8.52
CA ALA A 370 5.81 -5.73 -8.78
C ALA A 370 7.07 -6.13 -8.01
N MET A 371 8.10 -5.28 -8.03
CA MET A 371 9.33 -5.50 -7.26
C MET A 371 9.06 -5.55 -5.77
N PHE A 372 8.26 -4.61 -5.25
CA PHE A 372 7.81 -4.60 -3.86
C PHE A 372 7.13 -5.93 -3.49
N THR A 373 6.20 -6.39 -4.32
CA THR A 373 5.44 -7.63 -4.10
C THR A 373 6.32 -8.86 -4.08
N LEU A 374 7.22 -9.00 -5.07
CA LEU A 374 8.15 -10.14 -5.15
C LEU A 374 9.14 -10.16 -3.99
N MET A 375 9.69 -9.00 -3.61
CA MET A 375 10.60 -8.89 -2.47
C MET A 375 9.87 -9.16 -1.15
N ASN A 376 8.62 -8.74 -1.01
CA ASN A 376 7.77 -9.06 0.14
C ASN A 376 7.57 -10.57 0.29
N ALA A 377 7.17 -11.24 -0.79
CA ALA A 377 7.00 -12.68 -0.81
C ALA A 377 8.30 -13.42 -0.49
N THR A 378 9.42 -12.97 -1.05
CA THR A 378 10.75 -13.54 -0.78
C THR A 378 11.14 -13.36 0.68
N GLY A 379 10.90 -12.18 1.27
CA GLY A 379 11.18 -11.91 2.69
C GLY A 379 10.37 -12.82 3.62
N ALA A 380 9.08 -12.98 3.32
CA ALA A 380 8.20 -13.87 4.09
C ALA A 380 8.63 -15.35 3.99
N ALA A 381 8.96 -15.83 2.79
CA ALA A 381 9.46 -17.18 2.58
C ALA A 381 10.79 -17.43 3.30
N SER A 382 11.73 -16.49 3.16
CA SER A 382 13.08 -16.62 3.75
C SER A 382 13.03 -16.67 5.26
N ILE A 383 12.32 -15.77 5.92
CA ILE A 383 12.25 -15.75 7.38
C ILE A 383 11.52 -16.98 7.92
N GLY A 384 10.45 -17.43 7.23
CA GLY A 384 9.75 -18.66 7.59
C GLY A 384 10.68 -19.87 7.56
N TRP A 385 11.54 -19.97 6.54
CA TRP A 385 12.54 -21.02 6.45
C TRP A 385 13.59 -20.92 7.57
N PHE A 386 14.12 -19.73 7.87
CA PHE A 386 15.09 -19.55 8.95
C PHE A 386 14.51 -19.93 10.31
N MET A 387 13.23 -19.67 10.54
CA MET A 387 12.54 -20.03 11.79
C MET A 387 12.43 -21.57 11.93
N ASP A 388 12.01 -22.26 10.88
CA ASP A 388 11.80 -23.72 10.91
C ASP A 388 13.12 -24.49 10.86
N ALA A 389 14.18 -23.92 10.25
CA ALA A 389 15.51 -24.54 10.27
C ALA A 389 16.11 -24.63 11.69
N GLY A 390 15.57 -23.88 12.66
CA GLY A 390 15.99 -23.93 14.05
C GLY A 390 17.45 -23.45 14.31
N THR A 391 18.11 -22.89 13.29
CA THR A 391 19.49 -22.43 13.36
C THR A 391 19.61 -21.17 14.20
N TYR A 392 18.57 -20.33 14.19
CA TYR A 392 18.55 -19.05 14.89
C TYR A 392 17.34 -18.96 15.81
N SER A 393 17.55 -18.44 17.02
CA SER A 393 16.46 -18.10 17.93
C SER A 393 15.65 -16.90 17.38
N LEU A 394 14.41 -16.79 17.81
CA LEU A 394 13.54 -15.65 17.44
C LEU A 394 14.18 -14.30 17.81
N ASP A 395 14.82 -14.23 18.96
CA ASP A 395 15.60 -13.07 19.40
C ASP A 395 16.73 -12.72 18.41
N THR A 396 17.52 -13.71 18.00
CA THR A 396 18.61 -13.51 17.01
C THR A 396 18.06 -13.01 15.67
N LEU A 397 16.93 -13.53 15.21
CA LEU A 397 16.29 -13.08 13.97
C LEU A 397 15.80 -11.63 14.09
N LEU A 398 15.22 -11.23 15.20
CA LEU A 398 14.75 -9.86 15.44
C LEU A 398 15.93 -8.87 15.49
N TRP A 399 17.02 -9.19 16.20
CA TRP A 399 18.23 -8.36 16.22
C TRP A 399 18.87 -8.29 14.83
N GLY A 400 18.94 -9.42 14.11
CA GLY A 400 19.42 -9.47 12.74
C GLY A 400 18.62 -8.56 11.81
N MET A 401 17.29 -8.58 11.91
CA MET A 401 16.42 -7.70 11.15
C MET A 401 16.60 -6.22 11.51
N ALA A 402 16.79 -5.90 12.80
CA ALA A 402 17.08 -4.52 13.23
C ALA A 402 18.35 -3.98 12.55
N VAL A 403 19.41 -4.77 12.48
CA VAL A 403 20.66 -4.42 11.80
C VAL A 403 20.46 -4.34 10.28
N LEU A 404 19.83 -5.36 9.69
CA LEU A 404 19.57 -5.42 8.24
C LEU A 404 18.69 -4.28 7.73
N THR A 405 17.81 -3.74 8.59
CA THR A 405 16.97 -2.57 8.26
C THR A 405 17.82 -1.33 7.91
N LEU A 406 19.02 -1.21 8.45
CA LEU A 406 19.94 -0.11 8.14
C LEU A 406 20.59 -0.25 6.77
N LEU A 407 20.69 -1.46 6.21
CA LEU A 407 21.38 -1.70 4.93
C LEU A 407 20.75 -0.89 3.77
N PRO A 408 19.44 -0.96 3.49
CA PRO A 408 18.83 -0.11 2.47
C PRO A 408 19.02 1.39 2.75
N GLY A 409 19.02 1.79 4.04
CA GLY A 409 19.29 3.17 4.46
C GLY A 409 20.71 3.61 4.14
N VAL A 410 21.71 2.77 4.40
CA VAL A 410 23.12 3.04 4.04
C VAL A 410 23.27 3.13 2.52
N LEU A 411 22.69 2.20 1.77
CA LEU A 411 22.71 2.23 0.30
C LEU A 411 22.04 3.51 -0.24
N TRP A 412 20.96 3.94 0.37
CA TRP A 412 20.29 5.19 0.05
C TRP A 412 21.18 6.41 0.31
N LEU A 413 21.84 6.47 1.47
CA LEU A 413 22.77 7.56 1.82
C LEU A 413 24.00 7.58 0.90
N LEU A 414 24.54 6.42 0.55
CA LEU A 414 25.64 6.33 -0.41
C LEU A 414 25.21 6.86 -1.78
N TRP A 415 24.03 6.48 -2.25
CA TRP A 415 23.51 7.02 -3.50
C TRP A 415 23.32 8.54 -3.46
N LEU A 416 22.80 9.10 -2.35
CA LEU A 416 22.67 10.55 -2.18
C LEU A 416 24.04 11.27 -2.18
N SER A 417 25.08 10.60 -1.72
CA SER A 417 26.44 11.18 -1.59
C SER A 417 27.22 11.10 -2.89
N PHE A 418 27.05 10.04 -3.66
CA PHE A 418 27.84 9.72 -4.86
C PHE A 418 27.03 9.73 -6.16
N GLY A 419 25.69 9.76 -6.08
CA GLY A 419 24.81 9.84 -7.25
C GLY A 419 24.92 11.19 -7.96
N GLU A 420 24.74 11.18 -9.28
CA GLU A 420 24.56 12.40 -10.04
C GLU A 420 23.37 13.17 -9.48
N ARG A 421 23.54 14.48 -9.28
CA ARG A 421 22.41 15.30 -8.79
C ARG A 421 21.36 15.35 -9.88
N ILE A 422 20.19 14.75 -9.61
CA ILE A 422 19.01 14.99 -10.44
C ILE A 422 18.73 16.49 -10.34
N GLU A 423 18.83 17.23 -11.44
CA GLU A 423 18.40 18.62 -11.50
C GLU A 423 16.91 18.65 -11.18
N GLU A 424 16.57 19.33 -10.09
CA GLU A 424 15.16 19.59 -9.79
C GLU A 424 14.59 20.40 -10.95
N PRO A 425 13.41 20.02 -11.50
CA PRO A 425 12.77 20.86 -12.50
C PRO A 425 12.64 22.27 -11.92
N PRO A 426 12.87 23.32 -12.72
CA PRO A 426 12.81 24.71 -12.24
C PRO A 426 11.48 24.94 -11.51
N GLY A 427 11.54 25.41 -10.27
CA GLY A 427 10.35 25.65 -9.46
C GLY A 427 9.35 26.56 -10.19
N GLU A 428 8.07 26.52 -9.83
CA GLU A 428 7.01 27.33 -10.48
C GLU A 428 7.37 28.81 -10.57
N GLU A 429 8.18 29.36 -9.65
CA GLU A 429 8.71 30.71 -9.71
C GLU A 429 9.66 30.94 -10.88
N ALA A 430 10.46 29.95 -11.26
CA ALA A 430 11.36 30.05 -12.43
C ALA A 430 10.58 29.86 -13.74
N LEU A 431 9.50 29.09 -13.74
CA LEU A 431 8.60 28.96 -14.89
C LEU A 431 7.74 30.20 -15.10
N SER A 432 7.38 30.95 -14.05
CA SER A 432 6.66 32.21 -14.16
C SER A 432 7.56 33.37 -14.59
N ALA A 433 8.88 33.27 -14.39
CA ALA A 433 9.88 34.22 -14.81
C ALA A 433 10.41 33.99 -16.25
N ALA A 434 10.10 32.85 -16.84
CA ALA A 434 10.47 32.57 -18.24
C ALA A 434 9.58 33.39 -19.19
N PRO A 435 10.16 34.13 -20.16
CA PRO A 435 9.36 34.89 -21.12
C PRO A 435 8.47 33.97 -21.92
N HIS A 436 7.20 34.34 -22.03
CA HIS A 436 6.21 33.60 -22.84
C HIS A 436 6.74 33.38 -24.26
N PRO A 437 6.62 32.19 -24.85
CA PRO A 437 6.99 31.97 -26.23
C PRO A 437 6.13 32.86 -27.14
N GLY A 438 6.72 33.94 -27.64
CA GLY A 438 6.04 34.96 -28.46
C GLY A 438 6.29 36.39 -28.03
N GLN A 439 6.93 36.66 -26.89
CA GLN A 439 7.42 38.04 -26.59
C GLN A 439 8.81 38.25 -27.20
N PRO A 440 9.00 39.29 -28.00
CA PRO A 440 10.33 39.63 -28.51
C PRO A 440 11.24 40.02 -27.32
N ALA A 441 12.48 39.49 -27.34
CA ALA A 441 13.50 39.78 -26.36
C ALA A 441 13.69 41.29 -26.21
N ALA A 442 13.64 41.80 -25.00
CA ALA A 442 13.95 43.21 -24.71
C ALA A 442 15.36 43.54 -25.21
N PRO A 443 15.61 44.66 -25.93
CA PRO A 443 16.92 44.99 -26.44
C PRO A 443 17.89 45.16 -25.28
N ALA A 444 19.04 44.49 -25.38
CA ALA A 444 20.15 44.62 -24.46
C ALA A 444 20.56 46.11 -24.40
N GLY A 445 20.40 46.68 -23.22
CA GLY A 445 20.72 48.08 -22.96
C GLY A 445 22.19 48.40 -23.33
N GLY A 446 22.38 49.18 -24.40
CA GLY A 446 23.66 49.74 -24.77
C GLY A 446 24.18 50.67 -23.68
N ARG A 447 25.39 50.42 -23.23
CA ARG A 447 26.14 51.41 -22.41
C ARG A 447 26.54 52.55 -23.34
N GLU A 448 25.82 53.64 -23.28
CA GLU A 448 26.30 54.91 -23.83
C GLU A 448 27.47 55.41 -22.98
N HIS A 449 28.65 55.45 -23.63
CA HIS A 449 29.78 56.21 -23.14
C HIS A 449 29.51 57.69 -23.35
N LEU A 450 29.21 58.38 -22.27
CA LEU A 450 29.25 59.87 -22.21
C LEU A 450 30.72 60.33 -22.18
N HIS A 451 31.24 60.76 -23.33
CA HIS A 451 32.36 61.70 -23.37
C HIS A 451 31.80 63.11 -23.21
N GLN A 452 32.27 63.83 -22.22
CA GLN A 452 32.19 65.32 -22.16
C GLN A 452 33.52 65.92 -22.57
N PRO A 453 33.48 67.13 -23.25
CA PRO A 453 34.65 67.90 -23.51
C PRO A 453 35.11 68.74 -22.29
#